data_4c4c44d3abbc205719e20f5ea8625b9d
#
_entry.id   4c4c44d3abbc205719e20f5ea8625b9d
#
_cell.length_a   1.000
_cell.length_b   1.000
_cell.length_c   1.000
_cell.angle_alpha   90.00
_cell.angle_beta   90.00
_cell.angle_gamma   90.00
#
_symmetry.space_group_name_H-M   'P 1'
#
loop_
_entity.id
_entity.type
_entity.pdbx_description
1 polymer ?
#
loop_
_entity_poly.entity_id
_entity_poly.type
_entity_poly.pdbx_seq_one_letter_code
_entity_poly.pdbx_strand_id
1 'polypeptide(L)'
;MISRRAMVAGTGLMALGACSSKFKTYSGPEVTRIQVFKEKRQLQLLHNATLLKAYPFELGFAPAGHKAFEGDGRTPEGSYLIDRKNPESRYHLSIGISYPNADDIAYAAKHGLSPGGDIFIHGTPNPFSNHDDWTWGCIAVTNKEMEEIYAMVNEGTLITIYP
;
A
#
# COMPACT_ATOMS: atom_id res chain seq x y z
N MET A 1 1.24 75.26 7.12
CA MET A 1 0.33 74.13 6.70
C MET A 1 1.22 72.92 6.49
N ILE A 2 1.20 71.96 7.44
CA ILE A 2 2.03 70.74 7.42
C ILE A 2 1.10 69.58 7.14
N SER A 3 1.27 68.93 5.98
CA SER A 3 0.51 67.77 5.53
C SER A 3 1.09 66.52 6.16
N ARG A 4 0.32 65.81 7.01
CA ARG A 4 0.64 64.51 7.58
C ARG A 4 0.26 63.41 6.56
N ARG A 5 1.26 62.79 5.91
CA ARG A 5 1.07 61.60 5.12
C ARG A 5 1.08 60.38 6.08
N ALA A 6 -0.06 59.73 6.24
CA ALA A 6 -0.20 58.45 6.93
C ALA A 6 0.39 57.34 6.05
N MET A 7 1.45 56.66 6.54
CA MET A 7 1.96 55.41 5.99
C MET A 7 1.08 54.27 6.49
N VAL A 8 0.35 53.63 5.60
CA VAL A 8 -0.33 52.36 5.89
C VAL A 8 0.66 51.22 5.65
N ALA A 9 1.15 50.63 6.73
CA ALA A 9 1.98 49.45 6.67
C ALA A 9 1.05 48.25 6.47
N GLY A 10 1.01 47.74 5.24
CA GLY A 10 0.31 46.49 4.91
C GLY A 10 1.07 45.28 5.42
N THR A 11 0.58 44.65 6.49
CA THR A 11 1.12 43.38 7.00
C THR A 11 0.64 42.25 6.08
N GLY A 12 1.49 41.82 5.15
CA GLY A 12 1.23 40.65 4.32
C GLY A 12 1.32 39.38 5.17
N LEU A 13 0.17 38.72 5.40
CA LEU A 13 0.11 37.38 5.99
C LEU A 13 0.65 36.40 4.96
N MET A 14 1.91 35.94 5.10
CA MET A 14 2.41 34.77 4.37
C MET A 14 1.75 33.54 4.95
N ALA A 15 0.79 32.97 4.23
CA ALA A 15 0.26 31.63 4.49
C ALA A 15 1.38 30.62 4.15
N LEU A 16 2.06 30.13 5.17
CA LEU A 16 2.94 28.96 5.07
C LEU A 16 2.06 27.75 4.80
N GLY A 17 1.95 27.36 3.53
CA GLY A 17 1.36 26.10 3.14
C GLY A 17 2.16 24.97 3.78
N ALA A 18 1.64 24.35 4.84
CA ALA A 18 2.20 23.16 5.43
C ALA A 18 2.11 22.03 4.39
N CYS A 19 3.20 21.74 3.66
CA CYS A 19 3.35 20.52 2.90
C CYS A 19 3.31 19.36 3.90
N SER A 20 2.17 18.69 4.03
CA SER A 20 2.04 17.49 4.87
C SER A 20 2.95 16.40 4.27
N SER A 21 3.93 15.94 5.06
CA SER A 21 4.81 14.85 4.67
C SER A 21 4.01 13.57 4.48
N LYS A 22 4.30 12.80 3.42
CA LYS A 22 3.74 11.44 3.21
C LYS A 22 4.26 10.41 4.22
N PHE A 23 5.32 10.77 4.97
CA PHE A 23 5.87 9.91 5.99
C PHE A 23 5.24 10.23 7.35
N LYS A 24 4.48 9.28 7.86
CA LYS A 24 3.86 9.35 9.19
C LYS A 24 4.76 8.68 10.22
N THR A 25 4.60 9.09 11.48
CA THR A 25 5.19 8.40 12.63
C THR A 25 4.11 7.57 13.30
N TYR A 26 4.47 6.35 13.71
CA TYR A 26 3.62 5.45 14.46
C TYR A 26 4.31 5.07 15.77
N SER A 27 3.59 5.15 16.89
CA SER A 27 4.07 4.84 18.24
C SER A 27 3.17 3.86 19.00
N GLY A 28 2.26 3.18 18.27
CA GLY A 28 1.36 2.17 18.83
C GLY A 28 2.01 0.79 18.93
N PRO A 29 1.20 -0.25 19.26
CA PRO A 29 1.66 -1.65 19.30
C PRO A 29 2.21 -2.10 17.95
N GLU A 30 3.28 -2.90 17.95
CA GLU A 30 3.88 -3.44 16.74
C GLU A 30 2.85 -4.24 15.92
N VAL A 31 2.87 -4.08 14.60
CA VAL A 31 2.12 -4.95 13.68
C VAL A 31 2.89 -6.26 13.53
N THR A 32 2.37 -7.34 14.14
CA THR A 32 3.01 -8.65 14.10
C THR A 32 2.59 -9.47 12.87
N ARG A 33 1.44 -9.15 12.28
CA ARG A 33 0.96 -9.80 11.05
C ARG A 33 -0.05 -8.95 10.30
N ILE A 34 -0.16 -9.23 9.00
CA ILE A 34 -1.17 -8.71 8.09
C ILE A 34 -2.06 -9.86 7.64
N GLN A 35 -3.37 -9.64 7.60
CA GLN A 35 -4.34 -10.56 6.98
C GLN A 35 -5.06 -9.84 5.85
N VAL A 36 -5.12 -10.47 4.69
CA VAL A 36 -5.82 -9.97 3.51
C VAL A 36 -6.91 -10.96 3.14
N PHE A 37 -8.15 -10.51 3.10
CA PHE A 37 -9.31 -11.30 2.70
C PHE A 37 -9.79 -10.77 1.34
N LYS A 38 -9.44 -11.47 0.27
CA LYS A 38 -9.69 -11.03 -1.12
C LYS A 38 -11.16 -10.87 -1.41
N GLU A 39 -11.98 -11.86 -1.05
CA GLU A 39 -13.44 -11.83 -1.25
C GLU A 39 -14.12 -10.69 -0.49
N LYS A 40 -13.63 -10.41 0.74
CA LYS A 40 -14.19 -9.35 1.60
C LYS A 40 -13.63 -7.97 1.31
N ARG A 41 -12.62 -7.87 0.45
CA ARG A 41 -11.89 -6.62 0.17
C ARG A 41 -11.40 -5.93 1.43
N GLN A 42 -10.87 -6.72 2.38
CA GLN A 42 -10.43 -6.21 3.68
C GLN A 42 -9.00 -6.64 4.00
N LEU A 43 -8.13 -5.65 4.21
CA LEU A 43 -6.78 -5.80 4.73
C LEU A 43 -6.79 -5.43 6.22
N GLN A 44 -6.24 -6.28 7.06
CA GLN A 44 -6.17 -6.10 8.51
C GLN A 44 -4.73 -6.07 9.00
N LEU A 45 -4.39 -5.10 9.84
CA LEU A 45 -3.14 -5.03 10.58
C LEU A 45 -3.41 -5.49 12.02
N LEU A 46 -2.65 -6.48 12.51
CA LEU A 46 -2.85 -7.07 13.82
C LEU A 46 -1.58 -7.01 14.69
N HIS A 47 -1.79 -6.79 15.98
CA HIS A 47 -0.83 -7.12 17.02
C HIS A 47 -1.28 -8.42 17.70
N ASN A 48 -0.59 -9.51 17.43
CA ASN A 48 -1.00 -10.87 17.87
C ASN A 48 -2.45 -11.18 17.39
N ALA A 49 -3.41 -11.26 18.33
CA ALA A 49 -4.82 -11.48 18.04
C ALA A 49 -5.65 -10.18 17.96
N THR A 50 -5.05 -9.03 18.30
CA THR A 50 -5.77 -7.75 18.40
C THR A 50 -5.74 -7.04 17.06
N LEU A 51 -6.91 -6.70 16.53
CA LEU A 51 -7.04 -5.86 15.34
C LEU A 51 -6.65 -4.42 15.67
N LEU A 52 -5.65 -3.89 14.99
CA LEU A 52 -5.21 -2.50 15.11
C LEU A 52 -5.90 -1.60 14.09
N LYS A 53 -5.94 -2.05 12.82
CA LYS A 53 -6.51 -1.31 11.69
C LYS A 53 -7.10 -2.26 10.66
N ALA A 54 -8.08 -1.78 9.93
CA ALA A 54 -8.62 -2.46 8.75
C ALA A 54 -8.85 -1.44 7.62
N TYR A 55 -8.56 -1.85 6.38
CA TYR A 55 -8.64 -1.01 5.19
C TYR A 55 -9.33 -1.74 4.05
N PRO A 56 -10.19 -1.08 3.27
CA PRO A 56 -10.62 -1.57 1.97
C PRO A 56 -9.47 -1.53 0.97
N PHE A 57 -9.55 -2.31 -0.09
CA PHE A 57 -8.52 -2.31 -1.15
C PHE A 57 -9.08 -2.76 -2.50
N GLU A 58 -8.32 -2.43 -3.57
CA GLU A 58 -8.52 -2.94 -4.92
C GLU A 58 -7.45 -3.96 -5.28
N LEU A 59 -7.78 -4.86 -6.19
CA LEU A 59 -6.91 -5.95 -6.65
C LEU A 59 -6.47 -5.79 -8.11
N GLY A 60 -5.94 -6.87 -8.67
CA GLY A 60 -5.69 -7.00 -10.09
C GLY A 60 -6.98 -7.31 -10.87
N PHE A 61 -6.94 -7.10 -12.18
CA PHE A 61 -8.07 -7.28 -13.10
C PHE A 61 -8.65 -8.71 -13.15
N ALA A 62 -7.99 -9.69 -12.53
CA ALA A 62 -8.47 -11.05 -12.32
C ALA A 62 -8.47 -11.39 -10.82
N PRO A 63 -9.38 -10.82 -10.00
CA PRO A 63 -9.27 -10.83 -8.55
C PRO A 63 -9.42 -12.22 -7.91
N ALA A 64 -10.10 -13.15 -8.57
CA ALA A 64 -10.38 -14.47 -8.02
C ALA A 64 -9.24 -15.47 -8.25
N GLY A 65 -8.95 -16.28 -7.22
CA GLY A 65 -7.98 -17.36 -7.28
C GLY A 65 -6.54 -16.91 -7.05
N HIS A 66 -5.67 -17.89 -6.84
CA HIS A 66 -4.25 -17.70 -6.58
C HIS A 66 -3.50 -17.26 -7.85
N LYS A 67 -2.51 -16.36 -7.69
CA LYS A 67 -1.57 -15.99 -8.76
C LYS A 67 -0.72 -17.19 -9.15
N ALA A 68 -0.72 -17.51 -10.45
CA ALA A 68 0.00 -18.66 -10.99
C ALA A 68 1.14 -18.27 -11.93
N PHE A 69 0.95 -17.21 -12.73
CA PHE A 69 1.89 -16.82 -13.80
C PHE A 69 2.05 -15.30 -13.88
N GLU A 70 3.15 -14.88 -14.43
CA GLU A 70 3.37 -13.47 -14.79
C GLU A 70 2.28 -12.98 -15.75
N GLY A 71 1.71 -11.82 -15.47
CA GLY A 71 0.68 -11.19 -16.29
C GLY A 71 -0.74 -11.75 -16.14
N ASP A 72 -1.01 -12.69 -15.24
CA ASP A 72 -2.33 -13.27 -15.03
C ASP A 72 -3.33 -12.34 -14.31
N GLY A 73 -2.87 -11.18 -13.82
CA GLY A 73 -3.68 -10.18 -13.12
C GLY A 73 -4.16 -10.61 -11.73
N ARG A 74 -3.66 -11.72 -11.21
CA ARG A 74 -4.08 -12.26 -9.91
C ARG A 74 -3.14 -11.84 -8.80
N THR A 75 -3.69 -11.77 -7.60
CA THR A 75 -2.94 -11.61 -6.35
C THR A 75 -2.68 -12.99 -5.74
N PRO A 76 -1.46 -13.29 -5.27
CA PRO A 76 -1.16 -14.59 -4.67
C PRO A 76 -1.98 -14.82 -3.41
N GLU A 77 -2.30 -16.08 -3.14
CA GLU A 77 -2.93 -16.57 -1.91
C GLU A 77 -1.89 -17.40 -1.15
N GLY A 78 -1.92 -17.36 0.18
CA GLY A 78 -0.94 -18.04 1.01
C GLY A 78 -0.24 -17.12 1.99
N SER A 79 0.88 -17.59 2.54
CA SER A 79 1.66 -16.84 3.54
C SER A 79 3.00 -16.42 2.97
N TYR A 80 3.32 -15.15 3.15
CA TYR A 80 4.51 -14.47 2.67
C TYR A 80 5.05 -13.53 3.77
N LEU A 81 6.14 -12.84 3.48
CA LEU A 81 6.68 -11.78 4.33
C LEU A 81 6.63 -10.44 3.59
N ILE A 82 6.57 -9.37 4.34
CA ILE A 82 6.92 -8.05 3.82
C ILE A 82 8.44 -8.02 3.70
N ASP A 83 8.94 -7.94 2.47
CA ASP A 83 10.39 -8.08 2.19
C ASP A 83 11.12 -6.77 1.96
N ARG A 84 10.41 -5.70 1.65
CA ARG A 84 10.98 -4.37 1.39
C ARG A 84 9.99 -3.23 1.55
N LYS A 85 10.51 -2.04 1.79
CA LYS A 85 9.75 -0.77 1.79
C LYS A 85 10.29 0.13 0.69
N ASN A 86 9.42 0.71 -0.12
CA ASN A 86 9.80 1.62 -1.20
C ASN A 86 9.21 3.02 -0.99
N PRO A 87 10.02 3.99 -0.51
CA PRO A 87 9.58 5.37 -0.35
C PRO A 87 9.43 6.12 -1.68
N GLU A 88 10.08 5.65 -2.75
CA GLU A 88 10.08 6.26 -4.08
C GLU A 88 9.13 5.54 -5.05
N SER A 89 8.07 4.91 -4.51
CA SER A 89 7.09 4.19 -5.31
C SER A 89 6.37 5.13 -6.29
N ARG A 90 6.22 4.68 -7.55
CA ARG A 90 5.38 5.35 -8.57
C ARG A 90 3.91 5.44 -8.14
N TYR A 91 3.52 4.65 -7.14
CA TYR A 91 2.20 4.60 -6.54
C TYR A 91 2.22 5.18 -5.12
N HIS A 92 2.83 6.34 -4.94
CA HIS A 92 2.96 7.10 -3.70
C HIS A 92 3.94 6.49 -2.69
N LEU A 93 3.60 5.39 -2.05
CA LEU A 93 4.43 4.53 -1.20
C LEU A 93 4.07 3.08 -1.47
N SER A 94 5.01 2.15 -1.21
CA SER A 94 4.69 0.72 -1.29
C SER A 94 5.52 -0.13 -0.34
N ILE A 95 4.98 -1.31 0.01
CA ILE A 95 5.68 -2.38 0.72
C ILE A 95 5.58 -3.65 -0.12
N GLY A 96 6.69 -4.36 -0.29
CA GLY A 96 6.80 -5.57 -1.12
C GLY A 96 6.37 -6.82 -0.38
N ILE A 97 5.79 -7.75 -1.11
CA ILE A 97 5.41 -9.08 -0.65
C ILE A 97 6.40 -10.09 -1.26
N SER A 98 6.93 -11.01 -0.45
CA SER A 98 7.97 -11.99 -0.83
C SER A 98 7.48 -13.10 -1.78
N TYR A 99 6.53 -12.77 -2.66
CA TYR A 99 6.11 -13.64 -3.76
C TYR A 99 7.13 -13.54 -4.91
N PRO A 100 7.48 -14.63 -5.60
CA PRO A 100 7.01 -16.01 -5.40
C PRO A 100 7.82 -16.76 -4.34
N ASN A 101 7.16 -17.69 -3.63
CA ASN A 101 7.84 -18.70 -2.81
C ASN A 101 8.27 -19.93 -3.64
N ALA A 102 8.86 -20.94 -3.00
CA ALA A 102 9.36 -22.12 -3.70
C ALA A 102 8.25 -22.93 -4.41
N ASP A 103 7.06 -22.99 -3.82
CA ASP A 103 5.92 -23.71 -4.38
C ASP A 103 5.35 -22.98 -5.60
N ASP A 104 5.27 -21.65 -5.54
CA ASP A 104 4.86 -20.80 -6.66
C ASP A 104 5.79 -20.97 -7.87
N ILE A 105 7.11 -20.97 -7.61
CA ILE A 105 8.14 -21.19 -8.64
C ILE A 105 8.00 -22.58 -9.25
N ALA A 106 7.86 -23.61 -8.41
CA ALA A 106 7.74 -24.99 -8.86
C ALA A 106 6.46 -25.21 -9.68
N TYR A 107 5.36 -24.58 -9.29
CA TYR A 107 4.10 -24.64 -10.03
C TYR A 107 4.23 -24.03 -11.42
N ALA A 108 4.73 -22.81 -11.51
CA ALA A 108 4.92 -22.11 -12.79
C ALA A 108 5.87 -22.87 -13.72
N ALA A 109 6.98 -23.39 -13.19
CA ALA A 109 7.98 -24.16 -13.95
C ALA A 109 7.39 -25.44 -14.59
N LYS A 110 6.47 -26.14 -13.91
CA LYS A 110 5.77 -27.30 -14.48
C LYS A 110 4.95 -26.98 -15.73
N HIS A 111 4.56 -25.72 -15.88
CA HIS A 111 3.80 -25.21 -17.03
C HIS A 111 4.70 -24.51 -18.06
N GLY A 112 6.03 -24.46 -17.83
CA GLY A 112 6.98 -23.75 -18.70
C GLY A 112 6.82 -22.23 -18.68
N LEU A 113 6.29 -21.67 -17.57
CA LEU A 113 5.99 -20.25 -17.42
C LEU A 113 6.77 -19.63 -16.25
N SER A 114 6.87 -18.28 -16.26
CA SER A 114 7.38 -17.50 -15.14
C SER A 114 6.27 -17.25 -14.12
N PRO A 115 6.52 -17.39 -12.81
CA PRO A 115 5.55 -16.99 -11.79
C PRO A 115 5.37 -15.46 -11.76
N GLY A 116 6.34 -14.71 -12.29
CA GLY A 116 6.46 -13.26 -12.11
C GLY A 116 6.98 -12.91 -10.72
N GLY A 117 6.62 -11.71 -10.26
CA GLY A 117 7.03 -11.15 -8.97
C GLY A 117 6.49 -9.75 -8.82
N ASP A 118 7.19 -8.92 -8.03
CA ASP A 118 6.85 -7.51 -7.83
C ASP A 118 5.40 -7.27 -7.38
N ILE A 119 4.95 -8.09 -6.44
CA ILE A 119 3.66 -7.92 -5.77
C ILE A 119 3.85 -7.00 -4.57
N PHE A 120 3.05 -5.94 -4.52
CA PHE A 120 3.13 -4.91 -3.49
C PHE A 120 1.75 -4.60 -2.89
N ILE A 121 1.76 -4.06 -1.68
CA ILE A 121 0.70 -3.18 -1.18
C ILE A 121 1.15 -1.76 -1.49
N HIS A 122 0.33 -0.94 -2.18
CA HIS A 122 0.70 0.40 -2.63
C HIS A 122 -0.47 1.38 -2.63
N GLY A 123 -0.18 2.67 -2.72
CA GLY A 123 -1.18 3.72 -2.84
C GLY A 123 -1.82 3.76 -4.24
N THR A 124 -2.88 4.56 -4.37
CA THR A 124 -3.64 4.72 -5.61
C THR A 124 -3.42 6.12 -6.19
N PRO A 125 -2.78 6.27 -7.37
CA PRO A 125 -2.69 7.57 -8.05
C PRO A 125 -4.06 8.05 -8.55
N ASN A 126 -4.24 9.36 -8.61
CA ASN A 126 -5.51 9.99 -8.99
C ASN A 126 -6.20 9.44 -10.26
N PRO A 127 -5.50 9.10 -11.36
CA PRO A 127 -6.18 8.55 -12.53
C PRO A 127 -6.90 7.21 -12.27
N PHE A 128 -6.53 6.47 -11.23
CA PHE A 128 -7.08 5.16 -10.90
C PHE A 128 -8.01 5.17 -9.68
N SER A 129 -8.24 6.31 -9.04
CA SER A 129 -9.00 6.41 -7.78
C SER A 129 -10.47 5.99 -7.89
N ASN A 130 -11.02 5.89 -9.11
CA ASN A 130 -12.40 5.47 -9.39
C ASN A 130 -12.45 4.18 -10.24
N HIS A 131 -11.37 3.40 -10.28
CA HIS A 131 -11.32 2.15 -11.04
C HIS A 131 -11.22 0.98 -10.07
N ASP A 132 -12.14 0.04 -10.22
CA ASP A 132 -12.10 -1.22 -9.49
C ASP A 132 -11.09 -2.17 -10.16
N ASP A 133 -10.40 -2.98 -9.36
CA ASP A 133 -9.51 -4.08 -9.79
C ASP A 133 -8.55 -3.72 -10.93
N TRP A 134 -7.90 -2.57 -10.82
CA TRP A 134 -7.09 -1.98 -11.90
C TRP A 134 -5.62 -2.41 -11.90
N THR A 135 -5.17 -3.15 -10.88
CA THR A 135 -3.76 -3.54 -10.78
C THR A 135 -3.44 -4.78 -11.63
N TRP A 136 -2.15 -5.15 -11.66
CA TRP A 136 -1.68 -6.38 -12.29
C TRP A 136 -1.36 -7.48 -11.27
N GLY A 137 -2.07 -7.48 -10.12
CA GLY A 137 -1.93 -8.44 -9.04
C GLY A 137 -1.45 -7.83 -7.72
N CYS A 138 -1.12 -6.55 -7.68
CA CYS A 138 -0.85 -5.81 -6.45
C CYS A 138 -2.14 -5.53 -5.67
N ILE A 139 -1.99 -5.15 -4.41
CA ILE A 139 -3.06 -4.72 -3.51
C ILE A 139 -3.00 -3.18 -3.43
N ALA A 140 -4.01 -2.50 -3.92
CA ALA A 140 -4.06 -1.04 -3.93
C ALA A 140 -4.99 -0.51 -2.83
N VAL A 141 -4.49 0.42 -2.03
CA VAL A 141 -5.23 1.18 -1.01
C VAL A 141 -5.18 2.67 -1.35
N THR A 142 -5.92 3.52 -0.65
CA THR A 142 -5.77 4.97 -0.83
C THR A 142 -4.39 5.45 -0.38
N ASN A 143 -3.93 6.59 -0.90
CA ASN A 143 -2.63 7.14 -0.51
C ASN A 143 -2.52 7.41 1.00
N LYS A 144 -3.61 7.86 1.64
CA LYS A 144 -3.65 8.11 3.10
C LYS A 144 -3.53 6.81 3.90
N GLU A 145 -4.21 5.77 3.48
CA GLU A 145 -4.12 4.44 4.10
C GLU A 145 -2.74 3.85 3.91
N MET A 146 -2.14 4.01 2.71
CA MET A 146 -0.77 3.56 2.46
C MET A 146 0.27 4.27 3.33
N GLU A 147 0.09 5.56 3.63
CA GLU A 147 0.94 6.30 4.56
C GLU A 147 0.88 5.70 5.99
N GLU A 148 -0.31 5.28 6.45
CA GLU A 148 -0.49 4.61 7.73
C GLU A 148 0.14 3.21 7.72
N ILE A 149 -0.17 2.40 6.72
CA ILE A 149 0.41 1.06 6.55
C ILE A 149 1.93 1.13 6.51
N TYR A 150 2.48 2.08 5.73
CA TYR A 150 3.92 2.27 5.60
C TYR A 150 4.59 2.64 6.93
N ALA A 151 3.93 3.45 7.77
CA ALA A 151 4.43 3.82 9.09
C ALA A 151 4.34 2.69 10.12
N MET A 152 3.34 1.81 10.00
CA MET A 152 3.03 0.78 10.99
C MET A 152 3.74 -0.56 10.74
N VAL A 153 3.97 -0.90 9.45
CA VAL A 153 4.45 -2.23 9.04
C VAL A 153 5.96 -2.20 8.85
N ASN A 154 6.65 -3.19 9.42
CA ASN A 154 8.09 -3.41 9.26
C ASN A 154 8.38 -4.53 8.25
N GLU A 155 9.58 -4.50 7.69
CA GLU A 155 10.13 -5.65 6.95
C GLU A 155 10.22 -6.86 7.88
N GLY A 156 9.97 -8.05 7.35
CA GLY A 156 9.83 -9.29 8.11
C GLY A 156 8.44 -9.56 8.68
N THR A 157 7.49 -8.59 8.59
CA THR A 157 6.10 -8.81 9.02
C THR A 157 5.44 -9.91 8.18
N LEU A 158 4.83 -10.90 8.86
CA LEU A 158 4.06 -11.96 8.20
C LEU A 158 2.81 -11.39 7.54
N ILE A 159 2.55 -11.76 6.30
CA ILE A 159 1.31 -11.49 5.58
C ILE A 159 0.67 -12.80 5.13
N THR A 160 -0.62 -12.99 5.43
CA THR A 160 -1.41 -14.11 4.94
C THR A 160 -2.55 -13.58 4.09
N ILE A 161 -2.63 -14.07 2.85
CA ILE A 161 -3.62 -13.66 1.86
C ILE A 161 -4.58 -14.84 1.65
N TYR A 162 -5.83 -14.62 2.02
CA TYR A 162 -6.94 -15.58 1.90
C TYR A 162 -7.76 -15.28 0.65
N PRO A 163 -8.46 -16.29 0.11
CA PRO A 163 -9.45 -16.13 -0.95
C PRO A 163 -10.48 -15.04 -0.66
#